data_006702ab55c9b91a4a91a3f0df4e29df
#
_entry.id   006702ab55c9b91a4a91a3f0df4e29df
#
_cell.length_a   1.000
_cell.length_b   1.000
_cell.length_c   1.000
_cell.angle_alpha   90.00
_cell.angle_beta   90.00
_cell.angle_gamma   90.00
#
_symmetry.space_group_name_H-M   'P 1'
#
loop_
_entity.id
_entity.type
_entity.pdbx_description
1 polymer ?
#
loop_
_entity_poly.entity_id
_entity_poly.type
_entity_poly.pdbx_seq_one_letter_code
_entity_poly.pdbx_strand_id
1 'polypeptide(L)'
;MIKEISWEEIQYVWANYLWPDRTSSIQTHSAMCFLGGHDMKNKDTKATFLGYFVDSQLVGVNSGHGCVETAHIGSNYRSRGLYVHVQYRGKGYGTELLNATGLVAKQQGYTIMWSYPKNSSWHTYNKAGFVLESDWHPSETGTNAYASCKLE
;
A
#
# COMPACT_ATOMS: atom_id res chain seq x y z
N MET A 1 17.11 -2.61 -5.38
CA MET A 1 16.43 -2.98 -6.64
C MET A 1 15.01 -3.46 -6.35
N ILE A 2 14.05 -2.93 -7.06
CA ILE A 2 12.63 -3.29 -6.90
C ILE A 2 12.24 -4.25 -8.01
N LYS A 3 11.53 -5.33 -7.65
CA LYS A 3 10.95 -6.26 -8.60
C LYS A 3 9.67 -6.87 -8.06
N GLU A 4 8.88 -7.46 -8.94
CA GLU A 4 7.66 -8.15 -8.56
C GLU A 4 8.00 -9.42 -7.79
N ILE A 5 7.24 -9.68 -6.73
CA ILE A 5 7.39 -10.86 -5.87
C ILE A 5 6.07 -11.64 -5.82
N SER A 6 6.11 -12.82 -5.23
CA SER A 6 4.94 -13.69 -5.12
C SER A 6 4.03 -13.28 -3.96
N TRP A 7 2.78 -13.73 -4.03
CA TRP A 7 1.85 -13.60 -2.91
C TRP A 7 2.41 -14.25 -1.63
N GLU A 8 3.01 -15.42 -1.75
CA GLU A 8 3.58 -16.14 -0.62
C GLU A 8 4.69 -15.34 0.07
N GLU A 9 5.53 -14.68 -0.71
CA GLU A 9 6.62 -13.86 -0.17
C GLU A 9 6.09 -12.65 0.61
N ILE A 10 5.15 -11.90 0.03
CA ILE A 10 4.61 -10.72 0.72
C ILE A 10 3.73 -11.09 1.89
N GLN A 11 2.95 -12.17 1.77
CA GLN A 11 2.08 -12.66 2.84
C GLN A 11 2.90 -13.03 4.08
N TYR A 12 4.04 -13.67 3.89
CA TYR A 12 4.97 -14.00 4.98
C TYR A 12 5.45 -12.74 5.71
N VAL A 13 5.88 -11.72 4.96
CA VAL A 13 6.34 -10.45 5.54
C VAL A 13 5.22 -9.76 6.30
N TRP A 14 4.03 -9.70 5.72
CA TRP A 14 2.88 -9.07 6.37
C TRP A 14 2.48 -9.78 7.66
N ALA A 15 2.41 -11.10 7.64
CA ALA A 15 1.97 -11.90 8.79
C ALA A 15 2.97 -11.84 9.94
N ASN A 16 4.27 -11.77 9.65
CA ASN A 16 5.32 -11.86 10.67
C ASN A 16 5.88 -10.52 11.11
N TYR A 17 5.80 -9.48 10.29
CA TYR A 17 6.48 -8.22 10.56
C TYR A 17 5.57 -6.99 10.55
N LEU A 18 4.65 -6.89 9.60
CA LEU A 18 3.78 -5.71 9.51
C LEU A 18 2.55 -5.83 10.42
N TRP A 19 1.91 -6.98 10.39
CA TRP A 19 0.67 -7.23 11.15
C TRP A 19 0.76 -8.49 12.01
N PRO A 20 1.78 -8.61 12.89
CA PRO A 20 1.98 -9.85 13.67
C PRO A 20 0.84 -10.16 14.65
N ASP A 21 0.12 -9.12 15.10
CA ASP A 21 -0.98 -9.27 16.05
C ASP A 21 -2.37 -9.24 15.40
N ARG A 22 -2.41 -9.28 14.07
CA ARG A 22 -3.67 -9.22 13.34
C ARG A 22 -4.47 -10.52 13.54
N THR A 23 -5.74 -10.36 13.90
CA THR A 23 -6.66 -11.51 14.12
C THR A 23 -7.45 -11.86 12.87
N SER A 24 -7.72 -10.89 11.99
CA SER A 24 -8.39 -11.15 10.72
C SER A 24 -7.44 -11.78 9.72
N SER A 25 -7.96 -12.59 8.77
CA SER A 25 -7.12 -13.19 7.74
C SER A 25 -6.54 -12.13 6.79
N ILE A 26 -5.31 -12.38 6.34
CA ILE A 26 -4.63 -11.49 5.39
C ILE A 26 -4.98 -11.97 3.98
N GLN A 27 -5.61 -11.09 3.19
CA GLN A 27 -6.04 -11.37 1.82
C GLN A 27 -5.10 -10.68 0.82
N THR A 28 -5.14 -11.13 -0.42
CA THR A 28 -4.38 -10.51 -1.53
C THR A 28 -4.85 -9.08 -1.81
N HIS A 29 -6.13 -8.82 -1.56
CA HIS A 29 -6.76 -7.51 -1.77
C HIS A 29 -7.44 -7.05 -0.49
N SER A 30 -7.68 -5.75 -0.40
CA SER A 30 -8.54 -5.19 0.63
C SER A 30 -9.89 -4.84 0.02
N ALA A 31 -10.96 -5.20 0.71
CA ALA A 31 -12.31 -4.78 0.30
C ALA A 31 -12.59 -3.32 0.68
N MET A 32 -11.73 -2.70 1.48
CA MET A 32 -11.92 -1.31 1.91
C MET A 32 -11.91 -0.37 0.72
N CYS A 33 -12.88 0.55 0.69
CA CYS A 33 -12.97 1.60 -0.31
C CYS A 33 -12.33 2.89 0.19
N PHE A 34 -11.96 3.75 -0.73
CA PHE A 34 -11.38 5.06 -0.39
C PHE A 34 -12.41 5.89 0.38
N LEU A 35 -12.01 6.43 1.53
CA LEU A 35 -12.82 7.22 2.45
C LEU A 35 -13.96 6.43 3.12
N GLY A 36 -13.86 5.11 3.10
CA GLY A 36 -14.74 4.25 3.90
C GLY A 36 -15.61 3.31 3.08
N GLY A 37 -16.25 2.39 3.78
CA GLY A 37 -17.05 1.36 3.13
C GLY A 37 -16.20 0.18 2.63
N HIS A 38 -16.88 -0.83 2.10
CA HIS A 38 -16.26 -2.04 1.59
C HIS A 38 -16.98 -2.51 0.33
N ASP A 39 -16.22 -3.00 -0.64
CA ASP A 39 -16.77 -3.65 -1.83
C ASP A 39 -15.93 -4.90 -2.12
N MET A 40 -16.59 -6.06 -2.05
CA MET A 40 -15.92 -7.34 -2.26
C MET A 40 -15.45 -7.52 -3.71
N LYS A 41 -15.99 -6.76 -4.66
CA LYS A 41 -15.53 -6.78 -6.05
C LYS A 41 -14.11 -6.26 -6.23
N ASN A 42 -13.55 -5.58 -5.24
CA ASN A 42 -12.14 -5.19 -5.28
C ASN A 42 -11.21 -6.40 -5.44
N LYS A 43 -11.67 -7.61 -5.07
CA LYS A 43 -10.92 -8.85 -5.26
C LYS A 43 -10.79 -9.28 -6.72
N ASP A 44 -11.61 -8.72 -7.60
CA ASP A 44 -11.63 -9.08 -9.02
C ASP A 44 -10.59 -8.28 -9.82
N THR A 45 -9.94 -7.29 -9.20
CA THR A 45 -8.89 -6.51 -9.86
C THR A 45 -7.55 -7.24 -9.76
N LYS A 46 -6.60 -6.84 -10.61
CA LYS A 46 -5.24 -7.42 -10.55
C LYS A 46 -4.48 -6.84 -9.35
N ALA A 47 -3.88 -7.71 -8.55
CA ALA A 47 -2.95 -7.31 -7.49
C ALA A 47 -1.51 -7.46 -7.97
N THR A 48 -0.66 -6.50 -7.62
CA THR A 48 0.77 -6.53 -7.89
C THR A 48 1.52 -6.43 -6.56
N PHE A 49 2.47 -7.32 -6.35
CA PHE A 49 3.28 -7.37 -5.12
C PHE A 49 4.71 -7.01 -5.48
N LEU A 50 5.26 -6.01 -4.80
CA LEU A 50 6.61 -5.50 -5.06
C LEU A 50 7.52 -5.74 -3.88
N GLY A 51 8.77 -6.10 -4.17
CA GLY A 51 9.81 -6.25 -3.17
C GLY A 51 11.02 -5.38 -3.48
N TYR A 52 11.62 -4.85 -2.42
CA TYR A 52 12.90 -4.13 -2.51
C TYR A 52 14.01 -5.07 -2.05
N PHE A 53 15.03 -5.24 -2.89
CA PHE A 53 16.13 -6.17 -2.64
C PHE A 53 17.45 -5.41 -2.48
N VAL A 54 18.20 -5.78 -1.44
CA VAL A 54 19.57 -5.32 -1.21
C VAL A 54 20.44 -6.57 -1.06
N ASP A 55 21.46 -6.70 -1.89
CA ASP A 55 22.35 -7.87 -1.89
C ASP A 55 21.57 -9.20 -1.91
N SER A 56 20.58 -9.28 -2.77
CA SER A 56 19.69 -10.43 -2.95
C SER A 56 18.79 -10.75 -1.77
N GLN A 57 18.73 -9.88 -0.76
CA GLN A 57 17.82 -10.01 0.38
C GLN A 57 16.59 -9.14 0.18
N LEU A 58 15.42 -9.70 0.47
CA LEU A 58 14.17 -8.95 0.49
C LEU A 58 14.10 -8.12 1.76
N VAL A 59 14.17 -6.78 1.63
CA VAL A 59 14.24 -5.87 2.78
C VAL A 59 13.01 -4.97 2.92
N GLY A 60 12.16 -4.92 1.91
CA GLY A 60 10.93 -4.13 1.97
C GLY A 60 9.92 -4.61 0.96
N VAL A 61 8.65 -4.33 1.22
CA VAL A 61 7.53 -4.76 0.37
C VAL A 61 6.44 -3.69 0.30
N ASN A 62 5.69 -3.70 -0.79
CA ASN A 62 4.43 -2.99 -0.91
C ASN A 62 3.57 -3.71 -1.95
N SER A 63 2.27 -3.46 -1.92
CA SER A 63 1.35 -4.00 -2.92
C SER A 63 0.47 -2.91 -3.48
N GLY A 64 -0.15 -3.22 -4.62
CA GLY A 64 -1.17 -2.38 -5.20
C GLY A 64 -2.23 -3.20 -5.90
N HIS A 65 -3.45 -2.70 -5.89
CA HIS A 65 -4.54 -3.28 -6.66
C HIS A 65 -5.56 -2.19 -7.00
N GLY A 66 -6.28 -2.40 -8.10
CA GLY A 66 -7.35 -1.49 -8.47
C GLY A 66 -8.54 -1.61 -7.53
N CYS A 67 -9.36 -0.58 -7.48
CA CYS A 67 -10.63 -0.57 -6.78
C CYS A 67 -11.75 -0.36 -7.80
N VAL A 68 -12.87 -1.05 -7.58
CA VAL A 68 -14.03 -1.01 -8.50
C VAL A 68 -15.03 0.06 -8.10
N GLU A 69 -14.75 0.83 -7.09
CA GLU A 69 -15.65 1.90 -6.64
C GLU A 69 -15.87 2.93 -7.74
N THR A 70 -17.10 3.33 -7.87
CA THR A 70 -17.52 4.38 -8.81
C THR A 70 -17.36 5.76 -8.19
N ALA A 71 -16.41 5.92 -7.28
CA ALA A 71 -16.22 7.15 -6.53
C ALA A 71 -16.06 8.35 -7.46
N HIS A 72 -16.52 9.50 -7.01
CA HIS A 72 -16.53 10.78 -7.73
C HIS A 72 -15.15 11.33 -8.09
N ILE A 73 -14.12 10.65 -7.73
CA ILE A 73 -12.73 11.07 -7.86
C ILE A 73 -11.96 10.31 -8.92
N GLY A 74 -12.67 9.62 -9.81
CA GLY A 74 -12.05 8.90 -10.91
C GLY A 74 -11.61 7.50 -10.55
N SER A 75 -10.67 6.95 -11.32
CA SER A 75 -10.25 5.57 -11.16
C SER A 75 -9.17 5.47 -10.08
N ASN A 76 -9.41 4.58 -9.11
CA ASN A 76 -8.61 4.48 -7.89
C ASN A 76 -7.76 3.22 -7.85
N TYR A 77 -6.52 3.37 -7.40
CA TYR A 77 -5.60 2.27 -7.14
C TYR A 77 -5.19 2.30 -5.67
N ARG A 78 -5.34 1.18 -4.97
CA ARG A 78 -4.96 1.06 -3.56
C ARG A 78 -3.51 0.63 -3.42
N SER A 79 -2.69 1.41 -2.73
CA SER A 79 -1.39 1.00 -2.21
C SER A 79 -1.60 0.41 -0.82
N ARG A 80 -1.03 -0.78 -0.56
CA ARG A 80 -1.34 -1.50 0.68
C ARG A 80 -0.15 -2.29 1.20
N GLY A 81 0.08 -2.21 2.50
CA GLY A 81 1.00 -3.11 3.15
C GLY A 81 2.47 -2.74 3.01
N LEU A 82 2.77 -1.45 3.01
CA LEU A 82 4.17 -0.99 2.98
C LEU A 82 4.90 -1.39 4.25
N TYR A 83 6.03 -2.09 4.08
CA TYR A 83 6.91 -2.46 5.18
C TYR A 83 8.36 -2.45 4.72
N VAL A 84 9.24 -1.89 5.54
CA VAL A 84 10.70 -1.96 5.35
C VAL A 84 11.31 -2.45 6.66
N HIS A 85 12.18 -3.45 6.59
CA HIS A 85 12.85 -3.98 7.79
C HIS A 85 13.58 -2.85 8.52
N VAL A 86 13.55 -2.92 9.86
CA VAL A 86 14.02 -1.84 10.73
C VAL A 86 15.45 -1.39 10.43
N GLN A 87 16.34 -2.34 10.15
CA GLN A 87 17.74 -2.03 9.87
C GLN A 87 17.99 -1.38 8.51
N TYR A 88 16.96 -1.33 7.67
CA TYR A 88 17.03 -0.72 6.33
C TYR A 88 16.19 0.56 6.21
N ARG A 89 15.64 1.04 7.33
CA ARG A 89 14.84 2.27 7.35
C ARG A 89 15.73 3.52 7.31
N GLY A 90 15.13 4.65 6.91
CA GLY A 90 15.85 5.92 6.82
C GLY A 90 16.70 6.06 5.56
N LYS A 91 16.57 5.15 4.60
CA LYS A 91 17.33 5.14 3.34
C LYS A 91 16.48 5.48 2.12
N GLY A 92 15.18 5.76 2.31
CA GLY A 92 14.28 6.11 1.21
C GLY A 92 13.63 4.92 0.49
N TYR A 93 13.84 3.70 0.95
CA TYR A 93 13.33 2.50 0.27
C TYR A 93 11.81 2.44 0.26
N GLY A 94 11.17 2.87 1.34
CA GLY A 94 9.70 2.94 1.40
C GLY A 94 9.13 3.91 0.38
N THR A 95 9.73 5.08 0.24
CA THR A 95 9.34 6.07 -0.76
C THR A 95 9.53 5.52 -2.18
N GLU A 96 10.63 4.83 -2.44
CA GLU A 96 10.88 4.19 -3.73
C GLU A 96 9.84 3.11 -4.04
N LEU A 97 9.44 2.32 -3.04
CA LEU A 97 8.38 1.32 -3.20
C LEU A 97 7.04 1.96 -3.52
N LEU A 98 6.69 3.06 -2.86
CA LEU A 98 5.45 3.78 -3.17
C LEU A 98 5.48 4.36 -4.58
N ASN A 99 6.60 4.93 -4.99
CA ASN A 99 6.75 5.47 -6.34
C ASN A 99 6.64 4.36 -7.40
N ALA A 100 7.25 3.20 -7.15
CA ALA A 100 7.16 2.05 -8.05
C ALA A 100 5.73 1.52 -8.15
N THR A 101 5.00 1.49 -7.04
CA THR A 101 3.58 1.11 -7.02
C THR A 101 2.75 2.09 -7.86
N GLY A 102 3.05 3.38 -7.75
CA GLY A 102 2.40 4.42 -8.57
C GLY A 102 2.65 4.25 -10.07
N LEU A 103 3.86 3.83 -10.46
CA LEU A 103 4.16 3.52 -11.86
C LEU A 103 3.33 2.34 -12.37
N VAL A 104 3.20 1.29 -11.57
CA VAL A 104 2.34 0.14 -11.92
C VAL A 104 0.90 0.60 -12.12
N ALA A 105 0.38 1.40 -11.19
CA ALA A 105 -0.98 1.93 -11.27
C ALA A 105 -1.18 2.75 -12.54
N LYS A 106 -0.25 3.63 -12.85
CA LYS A 106 -0.30 4.49 -14.03
C LYS A 106 -0.30 3.66 -15.32
N GLN A 107 0.54 2.63 -15.39
CA GLN A 107 0.61 1.72 -16.54
C GLN A 107 -0.70 0.95 -16.74
N GLN A 108 -1.44 0.70 -15.68
CA GLN A 108 -2.74 0.03 -15.72
C GLN A 108 -3.90 1.01 -15.97
N GLY A 109 -3.62 2.29 -16.15
CA GLY A 109 -4.62 3.30 -16.51
C GLY A 109 -5.31 4.00 -15.34
N TYR A 110 -4.84 3.79 -14.12
CA TYR A 110 -5.39 4.48 -12.95
C TYR A 110 -4.88 5.91 -12.85
N THR A 111 -5.69 6.80 -12.29
CA THR A 111 -5.38 8.23 -12.19
C THR A 111 -5.08 8.69 -10.78
N ILE A 112 -5.54 7.94 -9.78
CA ILE A 112 -5.34 8.24 -8.37
C ILE A 112 -4.86 6.99 -7.64
N MET A 113 -3.84 7.15 -6.81
CA MET A 113 -3.42 6.10 -5.87
C MET A 113 -3.73 6.58 -4.46
N TRP A 114 -4.34 5.70 -3.65
CA TRP A 114 -4.64 6.02 -2.28
C TRP A 114 -4.11 4.95 -1.34
N SER A 115 -4.02 5.29 -0.07
CA SER A 115 -3.60 4.37 0.96
C SER A 115 -4.23 4.74 2.29
N TYR A 116 -3.98 3.91 3.28
CA TYR A 116 -4.50 4.11 4.64
C TYR A 116 -3.33 3.99 5.62
N PRO A 117 -2.38 4.94 5.55
CA PRO A 117 -1.15 4.86 6.35
C PRO A 117 -1.38 5.08 7.84
N LYS A 118 -0.47 4.51 8.63
CA LYS A 118 -0.34 4.84 10.05
C LYS A 118 0.35 6.19 10.20
N ASN A 119 0.04 6.92 11.27
CA ASN A 119 0.68 8.20 11.53
C ASN A 119 2.20 8.07 11.68
N SER A 120 2.69 6.95 12.22
CA SER A 120 4.13 6.69 12.36
C SER A 120 4.87 6.56 11.02
N SER A 121 4.16 6.28 9.93
CA SER A 121 4.73 6.13 8.60
C SER A 121 4.49 7.34 7.70
N TRP A 122 3.80 8.35 8.17
CA TRP A 122 3.36 9.48 7.34
C TRP A 122 4.50 10.18 6.61
N HIS A 123 5.66 10.31 7.24
CA HIS A 123 6.82 10.95 6.62
C HIS A 123 7.17 10.30 5.26
N THR A 124 7.14 8.97 5.19
CA THR A 124 7.44 8.22 3.97
C THR A 124 6.41 8.49 2.87
N TYR A 125 5.12 8.49 3.24
CA TYR A 125 4.03 8.77 2.30
C TYR A 125 4.06 10.21 1.81
N ASN A 126 4.30 11.16 2.71
CA ASN A 126 4.39 12.56 2.37
C ASN A 126 5.51 12.80 1.35
N LYS A 127 6.67 12.17 1.53
CA LYS A 127 7.79 12.24 0.59
C LYS A 127 7.43 11.67 -0.79
N ALA A 128 6.55 10.68 -0.86
CA ALA A 128 6.11 10.10 -2.12
C ALA A 128 5.00 10.91 -2.80
N GLY A 129 4.61 12.04 -2.23
CA GLY A 129 3.62 12.93 -2.82
C GLY A 129 2.19 12.73 -2.34
N PHE A 130 1.97 11.89 -1.33
CA PHE A 130 0.65 11.71 -0.75
C PHE A 130 0.23 12.94 0.06
N VAL A 131 -1.06 13.25 0.01
CA VAL A 131 -1.69 14.28 0.83
C VAL A 131 -2.78 13.65 1.69
N LEU A 132 -3.01 14.19 2.88
CA LEU A 132 -4.06 13.69 3.77
C LEU A 132 -5.44 14.05 3.21
N GLU A 133 -6.34 13.07 3.28
CA GLU A 133 -7.74 13.20 2.85
C GLU A 133 -8.71 13.10 4.03
N SER A 134 -8.23 12.75 5.21
CA SER A 134 -9.03 12.64 6.43
C SER A 134 -8.20 12.99 7.65
N ASP A 135 -8.86 13.15 8.79
CA ASP A 135 -8.19 13.27 10.09
C ASP A 135 -7.61 11.93 10.50
N TRP A 136 -6.61 11.95 11.37
CA TRP A 136 -6.08 10.75 12.00
C TRP A 136 -7.12 10.19 12.97
N HIS A 137 -7.36 8.89 12.92
CA HIS A 137 -8.38 8.24 13.75
C HIS A 137 -7.93 6.84 14.16
N PRO A 138 -8.47 6.28 15.25
CA PRO A 138 -8.16 4.90 15.67
C PRO A 138 -8.65 3.89 14.64
N SER A 139 -7.88 2.81 14.48
CA SER A 139 -8.21 1.68 13.61
C SER A 139 -7.78 0.38 14.26
N GLU A 140 -8.05 -0.75 13.59
CA GLU A 140 -7.62 -2.07 14.06
C GLU A 140 -6.11 -2.14 14.28
N THR A 141 -5.32 -1.45 13.47
CA THR A 141 -3.85 -1.56 13.48
C THR A 141 -3.14 -0.34 14.07
N GLY A 142 -3.86 0.62 14.65
CA GLY A 142 -3.27 1.80 15.27
C GLY A 142 -4.04 3.07 14.93
N THR A 143 -3.32 4.15 14.67
CA THR A 143 -3.89 5.44 14.25
C THR A 143 -3.61 5.64 12.77
N ASN A 144 -4.68 5.74 11.97
CA ASN A 144 -4.60 5.82 10.52
C ASN A 144 -5.34 7.04 9.98
N ALA A 145 -5.03 7.40 8.74
CA ALA A 145 -5.78 8.39 7.97
C ALA A 145 -5.80 7.95 6.51
N TYR A 146 -6.81 8.39 5.77
CA TYR A 146 -6.82 8.24 4.32
C TYR A 146 -5.89 9.26 3.69
N ALA A 147 -5.16 8.85 2.67
CA ALA A 147 -4.26 9.71 1.93
C ALA A 147 -4.26 9.31 0.46
N SER A 148 -3.97 10.26 -0.42
CA SER A 148 -3.95 10.00 -1.85
C SER A 148 -2.87 10.79 -2.56
N CYS A 149 -2.52 10.33 -3.75
CA CYS A 149 -1.69 11.10 -4.68
C CYS A 149 -2.21 10.94 -6.10
N LYS A 150 -2.01 11.98 -6.90
CA LYS A 150 -2.36 11.95 -8.33
C LYS A 150 -1.26 11.23 -9.10
N LEU A 151 -1.67 10.39 -10.05
CA LEU A 151 -0.76 9.67 -10.95
C LEU A 151 -0.65 10.47 -12.26
N GLU A 152 0.48 11.09 -12.47
CA GLU A 152 0.73 11.93 -13.63
C GLU A 152 1.65 11.28 -14.66
#